data_250a2318fd98225b3eb3a34488a2474c
#
_entry.id   250a2318fd98225b3eb3a34488a2474c
#
_cell.length_a   1.000
_cell.length_b   1.000
_cell.length_c   1.000
_cell.angle_alpha   90.00
_cell.angle_beta   90.00
_cell.angle_gamma   90.00
#
_symmetry.space_group_name_H-M   'P 1'
#
loop_
_entity.id
_entity.type
_entity.pdbx_description
1 polymer ?
#
loop_
_entity_poly.entity_id
_entity_poly.type
_entity_poly.pdbx_seq_one_letter_code
_entity_poly.pdbx_strand_id
1 'polypeptide(L)'
;VPFWFYARYRARRYVLGRTRWRGVRFGLDKGAWGYVWRAMLHWLVTIFSLGLLWPRMTFYLEKYMTDRTFFGSAQLHQGGRWGMLYRAAIPFALFTLLLLGSVAHAYISAASQTLDTSGFASKMLETLADGQGAAFSMRGAWWLLLFPVSLLGMVYGAVHYRFVSKRIMANHKTANGIAITSRLSAPRIAFIYVFGSFIAYSVLVLGVILLVL
;
A
#
# COMPACT_ATOMS: atom_id res chain seq x y z
N VAL A 1 18.02 -4.17 -4.22
CA VAL A 1 17.11 -4.27 -3.05
C VAL A 1 17.88 -4.18 -1.72
N PRO A 2 19.00 -4.90 -1.45
CA PRO A 2 19.68 -4.83 -0.17
C PRO A 2 20.24 -3.43 0.15
N PHE A 3 20.80 -2.73 -0.82
CA PHE A 3 21.29 -1.36 -0.66
C PHE A 3 20.22 -0.37 -0.21
N TRP A 4 18.98 -0.53 -0.66
CA TRP A 4 17.85 0.31 -0.24
C TRP A 4 17.55 0.15 1.26
N PHE A 5 17.54 -1.07 1.78
CA PHE A 5 17.36 -1.33 3.21
C PHE A 5 18.51 -0.78 4.04
N TYR A 6 19.75 -0.94 3.55
CA TYR A 6 20.94 -0.37 4.18
C TYR A 6 20.85 1.16 4.25
N ALA A 7 20.58 1.80 3.13
CA ALA A 7 20.45 3.25 3.04
C ALA A 7 19.33 3.77 3.96
N ARG A 8 18.17 3.09 3.98
CA ARG A 8 17.03 3.43 4.86
C ARG A 8 17.42 3.42 6.34
N TYR A 9 18.15 2.40 6.79
CA TYR A 9 18.62 2.33 8.17
C TYR A 9 19.62 3.44 8.48
N ARG A 10 20.56 3.68 7.60
CA ARG A 10 21.58 4.73 7.74
C ARG A 10 20.95 6.13 7.72
N ALA A 11 20.01 6.39 6.84
CA ALA A 11 19.28 7.65 6.79
C ALA A 11 18.52 7.91 8.10
N ARG A 12 17.80 6.90 8.61
CA ARG A 12 17.08 7.03 9.90
C ARG A 12 18.06 7.31 11.05
N ARG A 13 19.19 6.62 11.07
CA ARG A 13 20.25 6.87 12.07
C ARG A 13 20.81 8.29 12.01
N TYR A 14 21.05 8.79 10.80
CA TYR A 14 21.52 10.14 10.57
C TYR A 14 20.52 11.19 11.06
N VAL A 15 19.25 11.04 10.71
CA VAL A 15 18.17 11.94 11.13
C VAL A 15 18.03 11.94 12.65
N LEU A 16 17.95 10.77 13.29
CA LEU A 16 17.81 10.66 14.74
C LEU A 16 19.01 11.27 15.48
N GLY A 17 20.23 11.05 15.01
CA GLY A 17 21.43 11.62 15.62
C GLY A 17 21.50 13.15 15.59
N ARG A 18 20.70 13.79 14.72
CA ARG A 18 20.56 15.25 14.63
C ARG A 18 19.27 15.78 15.24
N THR A 19 18.34 14.89 15.59
CA THR A 19 17.09 15.28 16.22
C THR A 19 17.28 15.44 17.72
N ARG A 20 16.87 16.59 18.24
CA ARG A 20 16.84 16.89 19.68
C ARG A 20 15.43 17.30 20.07
N TRP A 21 14.99 16.86 21.22
CA TRP A 21 13.75 17.30 21.82
C TRP A 21 13.99 17.69 23.28
N ARG A 22 13.66 18.92 23.64
CA ARG A 22 13.92 19.49 24.98
C ARG A 22 15.39 19.33 25.42
N GLY A 23 16.34 19.53 24.49
CA GLY A 23 17.77 19.40 24.77
C GLY A 23 18.31 17.97 24.73
N VAL A 24 17.45 16.94 24.81
CA VAL A 24 17.84 15.53 24.79
C VAL A 24 17.95 15.03 23.34
N ARG A 25 19.03 14.32 23.03
CA ARG A 25 19.32 13.82 21.68
C ARG A 25 18.75 12.44 21.49
N PHE A 26 18.18 12.21 20.29
CA PHE A 26 17.84 10.86 19.83
C PHE A 26 19.08 10.17 19.25
N GLY A 27 19.03 8.83 19.25
CA GLY A 27 20.05 8.01 18.61
C GLY A 27 19.48 6.67 18.12
N LEU A 28 20.25 6.04 17.24
CA LEU A 28 19.99 4.69 16.74
C LEU A 28 21.30 3.92 16.72
N ASP A 29 21.32 2.75 17.33
CA ASP A 29 22.50 1.88 17.40
C ASP A 29 23.01 1.45 16.01
N LYS A 30 24.26 1.00 15.99
CA LYS A 30 24.86 0.37 14.81
C LYS A 30 24.15 -0.98 14.57
N GLY A 31 23.87 -1.31 13.31
CA GLY A 31 23.19 -2.57 12.99
C GLY A 31 22.53 -2.59 11.60
N ALA A 32 23.03 -1.77 10.67
CA ALA A 32 22.47 -1.68 9.31
C ALA A 32 22.47 -3.04 8.58
N TRP A 33 23.55 -3.82 8.67
CA TRP A 33 23.62 -5.14 8.04
C TRP A 33 22.65 -6.16 8.66
N GLY A 34 22.51 -6.14 9.98
CA GLY A 34 21.52 -6.97 10.66
C GLY A 34 20.07 -6.61 10.28
N TYR A 35 19.81 -5.34 9.98
CA TYR A 35 18.52 -4.90 9.42
C TYR A 35 18.32 -5.41 7.99
N VAL A 36 19.33 -5.30 7.13
CA VAL A 36 19.28 -5.79 5.74
C VAL A 36 18.97 -7.28 5.69
N TRP A 37 19.69 -8.08 6.46
CA TRP A 37 19.51 -9.53 6.46
C TRP A 37 18.11 -9.94 6.89
N ARG A 38 17.60 -9.34 7.97
CA ARG A 38 16.22 -9.56 8.40
C ARG A 38 15.19 -9.10 7.38
N ALA A 39 15.43 -7.95 6.76
CA ALA A 39 14.56 -7.43 5.71
C ALA A 39 14.47 -8.39 4.52
N MET A 40 15.61 -8.92 4.07
CA MET A 40 15.68 -9.88 2.97
C MET A 40 14.92 -11.17 3.29
N LEU A 41 15.12 -11.74 4.49
CA LEU A 41 14.41 -12.94 4.92
C LEU A 41 12.89 -12.71 4.99
N HIS A 42 12.45 -11.63 5.60
CA HIS A 42 11.03 -11.32 5.67
C HIS A 42 10.44 -11.00 4.30
N TRP A 43 11.22 -10.42 3.40
CA TRP A 43 10.79 -10.13 2.05
C TRP A 43 10.58 -11.41 1.24
N LEU A 44 11.52 -12.36 1.34
CA LEU A 44 11.36 -13.70 0.74
C LEU A 44 10.10 -14.39 1.25
N VAL A 45 9.92 -14.47 2.58
CA VAL A 45 8.72 -15.08 3.19
C VAL A 45 7.44 -14.37 2.74
N THR A 46 7.46 -13.05 2.54
CA THR A 46 6.30 -12.28 2.06
C THR A 46 5.97 -12.62 0.61
N ILE A 47 6.97 -12.80 -0.27
CA ILE A 47 6.76 -13.22 -1.65
C ILE A 47 6.17 -14.63 -1.71
N PHE A 48 6.75 -15.59 -0.99
CA PHE A 48 6.23 -16.97 -0.96
C PHE A 48 4.81 -17.06 -0.41
N SER A 49 4.40 -16.11 0.46
CA SER A 49 3.03 -16.02 0.96
C SER A 49 2.10 -15.17 0.10
N LEU A 50 2.49 -14.85 -1.14
CA LEU A 50 1.72 -13.97 -2.04
C LEU A 50 1.35 -12.61 -1.39
N GLY A 51 2.22 -12.08 -0.52
CA GLY A 51 1.98 -10.81 0.18
C GLY A 51 1.18 -10.91 1.47
N LEU A 52 0.61 -12.07 1.82
CA LEU A 52 -0.20 -12.25 3.02
C LEU A 52 0.57 -11.91 4.31
N LEU A 53 1.87 -12.16 4.34
CA LEU A 53 2.74 -11.88 5.49
C LEU A 53 3.37 -10.47 5.46
N TRP A 54 2.88 -9.57 4.61
CA TRP A 54 3.31 -8.16 4.60
C TRP A 54 3.19 -7.46 5.97
N PRO A 55 2.09 -7.61 6.73
CA PRO A 55 1.98 -7.03 8.08
C PRO A 55 3.06 -7.55 9.04
N ARG A 56 3.39 -8.84 8.95
CA ARG A 56 4.48 -9.44 9.73
C ARG A 56 5.83 -8.78 9.42
N MET A 57 6.17 -8.64 8.16
CA MET A 57 7.41 -7.97 7.72
C MET A 57 7.46 -6.53 8.26
N THR A 58 6.39 -5.76 8.07
CA THR A 58 6.30 -4.37 8.55
C THR A 58 6.53 -4.27 10.05
N PHE A 59 5.92 -5.16 10.83
CA PHE A 59 6.06 -5.19 12.28
C PHE A 59 7.49 -5.48 12.72
N TYR A 60 8.10 -6.56 12.23
CA TYR A 60 9.44 -6.97 12.67
C TYR A 60 10.54 -6.01 12.24
N LEU A 61 10.42 -5.39 11.08
CA LEU A 61 11.38 -4.38 10.63
C LEU A 61 11.27 -3.09 11.45
N GLU A 62 10.06 -2.64 11.77
CA GLU A 62 9.88 -1.46 12.64
C GLU A 62 10.31 -1.79 14.09
N LYS A 63 9.99 -2.99 14.60
CA LYS A 63 10.45 -3.46 15.91
C LYS A 63 11.98 -3.42 16.00
N TYR A 64 12.68 -3.95 15.02
CA TYR A 64 14.14 -3.94 14.98
C TYR A 64 14.73 -2.53 15.06
N MET A 65 14.12 -1.57 14.37
CA MET A 65 14.57 -0.18 14.42
C MET A 65 14.19 0.50 15.74
N THR A 66 12.98 0.25 16.25
CA THR A 66 12.50 0.86 17.50
C THR A 66 13.31 0.37 18.69
N ASP A 67 13.53 -0.93 18.84
CA ASP A 67 14.27 -1.53 19.96
C ASP A 67 15.75 -1.09 19.98
N ARG A 68 16.26 -0.46 18.92
CA ARG A 68 17.61 0.14 18.83
C ARG A 68 17.62 1.65 18.88
N THR A 69 16.45 2.26 19.00
CA THR A 69 16.31 3.71 19.13
C THR A 69 16.36 4.08 20.61
N PHE A 70 17.10 5.12 20.93
CA PHE A 70 17.17 5.67 22.28
C PHE A 70 16.94 7.19 22.28
N PHE A 71 16.45 7.69 23.40
CA PHE A 71 16.24 9.09 23.70
C PHE A 71 16.97 9.40 25.01
N GLY A 72 18.13 10.06 24.92
CA GLY A 72 19.05 10.17 26.04
C GLY A 72 19.51 8.79 26.50
N SER A 73 19.24 8.47 27.76
CA SER A 73 19.50 7.13 28.37
C SER A 73 18.35 6.16 28.21
N ALA A 74 17.15 6.61 27.80
CA ALA A 74 15.98 5.77 27.66
C ALA A 74 15.97 5.03 26.31
N GLN A 75 15.94 3.71 26.37
CA GLN A 75 15.76 2.87 25.18
C GLN A 75 14.27 2.70 24.86
N LEU A 76 13.91 2.82 23.58
CA LEU A 76 12.57 2.54 23.12
C LEU A 76 12.39 1.03 22.94
N HIS A 77 11.20 0.55 23.30
CA HIS A 77 10.81 -0.84 23.08
C HIS A 77 9.51 -0.93 22.31
N GLN A 78 9.46 -1.79 21.29
CA GLN A 78 8.24 -2.07 20.52
C GLN A 78 7.53 -3.29 21.10
N GLY A 79 6.42 -3.04 21.79
CA GLY A 79 5.49 -4.07 22.24
C GLY A 79 4.45 -4.45 21.17
N GLY A 80 3.48 -5.26 21.59
CA GLY A 80 2.38 -5.73 20.75
C GLY A 80 2.74 -6.95 19.90
N ARG A 81 1.80 -7.36 19.03
CA ARG A 81 1.94 -8.52 18.14
C ARG A 81 1.72 -8.11 16.70
N TRP A 82 2.40 -8.76 15.77
CA TRP A 82 2.27 -8.49 14.34
C TRP A 82 0.83 -8.68 13.79
N GLY A 83 0.05 -9.59 14.41
CA GLY A 83 -1.35 -9.85 14.05
C GLY A 83 -2.28 -8.62 14.16
N MET A 84 -1.96 -7.63 15.03
CA MET A 84 -2.77 -6.42 15.17
C MET A 84 -2.77 -5.54 13.92
N LEU A 85 -1.78 -5.69 13.05
CA LEU A 85 -1.68 -4.92 11.81
C LEU A 85 -2.61 -5.44 10.70
N TYR A 86 -3.16 -6.65 10.82
CA TYR A 86 -4.12 -7.15 9.82
C TYR A 86 -5.39 -6.31 9.76
N ARG A 87 -5.85 -5.76 10.89
CA ARG A 87 -6.99 -4.81 10.88
C ARG A 87 -6.75 -3.62 9.95
N ALA A 88 -5.51 -3.14 9.89
CA ALA A 88 -5.14 -2.06 8.98
C ALA A 88 -5.03 -2.53 7.52
N ALA A 89 -4.77 -3.81 7.27
CA ALA A 89 -4.59 -4.37 5.94
C ALA A 89 -5.94 -4.77 5.28
N ILE A 90 -7.03 -4.86 6.02
CA ILE A 90 -8.34 -5.28 5.50
C ILE A 90 -8.77 -4.49 4.26
N PRO A 91 -8.77 -3.14 4.23
CA PRO A 91 -9.21 -2.41 3.05
C PRO A 91 -8.35 -2.74 1.81
N PHE A 92 -7.03 -2.84 1.99
CA PHE A 92 -6.13 -3.21 0.90
C PHE A 92 -6.43 -4.60 0.36
N ALA A 93 -6.62 -5.58 1.25
CA ALA A 93 -6.94 -6.96 0.86
C ALA A 93 -8.28 -7.06 0.12
N LEU A 94 -9.32 -6.36 0.59
CA LEU A 94 -10.63 -6.34 -0.06
C LEU A 94 -10.56 -5.79 -1.49
N PHE A 95 -9.91 -4.65 -1.69
CA PHE A 95 -9.78 -4.05 -3.02
C PHE A 95 -8.86 -4.87 -3.94
N THR A 96 -7.84 -5.54 -3.38
CA THR A 96 -7.01 -6.47 -4.15
C THR A 96 -7.82 -7.68 -4.61
N LEU A 97 -8.66 -8.27 -3.75
CA LEU A 97 -9.55 -9.37 -4.13
C LEU A 97 -10.58 -8.93 -5.18
N LEU A 98 -11.14 -7.73 -5.04
CA LEU A 98 -12.06 -7.17 -6.02
C LEU A 98 -11.38 -6.97 -7.38
N LEU A 99 -10.13 -6.48 -7.39
CA LEU A 99 -9.34 -6.34 -8.61
C LEU A 99 -9.07 -7.69 -9.27
N LEU A 100 -8.62 -8.69 -8.51
CA LEU A 100 -8.39 -10.03 -9.01
C LEU A 100 -9.67 -10.66 -9.56
N GLY A 101 -10.79 -10.47 -8.87
CA GLY A 101 -12.12 -10.93 -9.32
C GLY A 101 -12.56 -10.27 -10.63
N SER A 102 -12.34 -8.96 -10.78
CA SER A 102 -12.67 -8.24 -12.02
C SER A 102 -11.80 -8.69 -13.20
N VAL A 103 -10.51 -8.91 -12.98
CA VAL A 103 -9.59 -9.43 -14.00
C VAL A 103 -9.96 -10.87 -14.39
N ALA A 104 -10.23 -11.74 -13.41
CA ALA A 104 -10.64 -13.11 -13.66
C ALA A 104 -11.95 -13.17 -14.46
N HIS A 105 -12.93 -12.34 -14.08
CA HIS A 105 -14.20 -12.26 -14.81
C HIS A 105 -14.00 -11.78 -16.25
N ALA A 106 -13.14 -10.76 -16.46
CA ALA A 106 -12.80 -10.28 -17.80
C ALA A 106 -12.16 -11.37 -18.66
N TYR A 107 -11.22 -12.12 -18.08
CA TYR A 107 -10.56 -13.22 -18.76
C TYR A 107 -11.53 -14.35 -19.14
N ILE A 108 -12.41 -14.77 -18.21
CA ILE A 108 -13.41 -15.83 -18.47
C ILE A 108 -14.39 -15.36 -19.55
N SER A 109 -14.86 -14.11 -19.50
CA SER A 109 -15.77 -13.55 -20.50
C SER A 109 -15.13 -13.48 -21.89
N ALA A 110 -13.86 -13.10 -21.98
CA ALA A 110 -13.12 -13.10 -23.25
C ALA A 110 -12.91 -14.52 -23.80
N ALA A 111 -12.53 -15.47 -22.94
CA ALA A 111 -12.34 -16.87 -23.30
C ALA A 111 -13.62 -17.52 -23.80
N SER A 112 -14.76 -17.25 -23.17
CA SER A 112 -16.07 -17.78 -23.63
C SER A 112 -16.47 -17.25 -25.01
N GLN A 113 -16.14 -15.99 -25.31
CA GLN A 113 -16.39 -15.41 -26.64
C GLN A 113 -15.52 -16.01 -27.73
N THR A 114 -14.26 -16.35 -27.43
CA THR A 114 -13.36 -16.99 -28.40
C THR A 114 -13.71 -18.45 -28.68
N LEU A 115 -14.34 -19.15 -27.75
CA LEU A 115 -14.81 -20.52 -27.92
C LEU A 115 -16.13 -20.60 -28.74
N ASP A 116 -16.89 -19.52 -28.79
CA ASP A 116 -18.14 -19.42 -29.56
C ASP A 116 -17.90 -18.82 -30.96
N THR A 117 -16.87 -19.33 -31.66
CA THR A 117 -16.50 -18.84 -33.01
C THR A 117 -17.54 -19.15 -34.07
N SER A 118 -18.41 -20.16 -33.87
CA SER A 118 -19.52 -20.47 -34.78
C SER A 118 -20.64 -19.41 -34.73
N GLY A 119 -20.85 -18.77 -33.54
CA GLY A 119 -21.80 -17.68 -33.38
C GLY A 119 -21.25 -16.31 -33.74
N PHE A 120 -19.93 -16.13 -33.80
CA PHE A 120 -19.34 -14.82 -34.08
C PHE A 120 -19.60 -14.35 -35.51
N ALA A 121 -19.42 -15.21 -36.48
CA ALA A 121 -19.65 -14.87 -37.91
C ALA A 121 -21.13 -14.59 -38.18
N SER A 122 -22.07 -15.37 -37.61
CA SER A 122 -23.50 -15.13 -37.74
C SER A 122 -23.95 -13.84 -37.08
N LYS A 123 -23.47 -13.55 -35.85
CA LYS A 123 -23.74 -12.26 -35.14
C LYS A 123 -23.14 -11.07 -35.86
N MET A 124 -21.97 -11.20 -36.45
CA MET A 124 -21.33 -10.13 -37.25
C MET A 124 -22.13 -9.82 -38.50
N LEU A 125 -22.64 -10.85 -39.20
CA LEU A 125 -23.51 -10.70 -40.36
C LEU A 125 -24.84 -10.06 -39.98
N GLU A 126 -25.47 -10.47 -38.87
CA GLU A 126 -26.72 -9.91 -38.34
C GLU A 126 -26.53 -8.42 -37.94
N THR A 127 -25.41 -8.06 -37.28
CA THR A 127 -25.06 -6.67 -36.90
C THR A 127 -24.83 -5.79 -38.14
N LEU A 128 -24.24 -6.32 -39.19
CA LEU A 128 -24.02 -5.62 -40.47
C LEU A 128 -25.35 -5.46 -41.24
N ALA A 129 -26.28 -6.44 -41.16
CA ALA A 129 -27.57 -6.38 -41.80
C ALA A 129 -28.55 -5.38 -41.15
N ASP A 130 -28.49 -5.26 -39.80
CA ASP A 130 -29.39 -4.38 -39.05
C ASP A 130 -28.96 -2.89 -39.06
N GLY A 131 -27.79 -2.53 -39.66
CA GLY A 131 -27.31 -1.15 -39.74
C GLY A 131 -27.10 -0.47 -38.34
N GLN A 132 -27.38 -1.19 -37.25
CA GLN A 132 -27.10 -0.74 -35.92
C GLN A 132 -25.64 -1.10 -35.61
N GLY A 133 -24.75 -0.15 -35.81
CA GLY A 133 -23.35 -0.28 -35.37
C GLY A 133 -23.33 -0.82 -33.93
N ALA A 134 -22.43 -1.75 -33.66
CA ALA A 134 -22.33 -2.51 -32.43
C ALA A 134 -22.67 -1.64 -31.21
N ALA A 135 -23.95 -1.59 -30.82
CA ALA A 135 -24.37 -0.96 -29.60
C ALA A 135 -23.74 -1.79 -28.47
N PHE A 136 -22.61 -1.31 -27.97
CA PHE A 136 -21.92 -1.88 -26.82
C PHE A 136 -22.97 -1.99 -25.70
N SER A 137 -23.50 -3.20 -25.48
CA SER A 137 -24.53 -3.43 -24.50
C SER A 137 -23.97 -3.10 -23.11
N MET A 138 -24.23 -1.86 -22.66
CA MET A 138 -23.83 -1.41 -21.34
C MET A 138 -24.44 -2.25 -20.19
N ARG A 139 -25.49 -3.03 -20.49
CA ARG A 139 -26.10 -3.92 -19.50
C ARG A 139 -25.16 -5.03 -18.97
N GLY A 140 -24.17 -5.46 -19.78
CA GLY A 140 -23.17 -6.46 -19.37
C GLY A 140 -21.82 -5.86 -18.96
N ALA A 141 -21.61 -4.56 -19.13
CA ALA A 141 -20.29 -3.94 -19.00
C ALA A 141 -20.02 -3.31 -17.60
N TRP A 142 -20.93 -3.50 -16.63
CA TRP A 142 -20.77 -2.95 -15.27
C TRP A 142 -19.45 -3.39 -14.60
N TRP A 143 -18.92 -4.55 -14.95
CA TRP A 143 -17.64 -5.03 -14.46
C TRP A 143 -16.43 -4.15 -14.90
N LEU A 144 -16.56 -3.43 -16.04
CA LEU A 144 -15.54 -2.47 -16.47
C LEU A 144 -15.39 -1.32 -15.48
N LEU A 145 -16.46 -0.96 -14.77
CA LEU A 145 -16.40 0.06 -13.71
C LEU A 145 -15.75 -0.47 -12.44
N LEU A 146 -15.80 -1.77 -12.19
CA LEU A 146 -15.17 -2.38 -11.02
C LEU A 146 -13.64 -2.32 -11.09
N PHE A 147 -13.07 -2.38 -12.29
CA PHE A 147 -11.62 -2.32 -12.48
C PHE A 147 -11.02 -0.99 -11.97
N PRO A 148 -11.42 0.19 -12.45
CA PRO A 148 -10.89 1.45 -11.94
C PRO A 148 -11.25 1.69 -10.47
N VAL A 149 -12.45 1.30 -10.02
CA VAL A 149 -12.86 1.42 -8.62
C VAL A 149 -11.96 0.57 -7.72
N SER A 150 -11.68 -0.67 -8.09
CA SER A 150 -10.80 -1.55 -7.32
C SER A 150 -9.35 -1.05 -7.31
N LEU A 151 -8.85 -0.51 -8.41
CA LEU A 151 -7.52 0.07 -8.49
C LEU A 151 -7.37 1.29 -7.57
N LEU A 152 -8.32 2.23 -7.63
CA LEU A 152 -8.34 3.39 -6.74
C LEU A 152 -8.50 2.98 -5.28
N GLY A 153 -9.36 2.01 -5.01
CA GLY A 153 -9.55 1.44 -3.68
C GLY A 153 -8.28 0.76 -3.15
N MET A 154 -7.53 0.07 -4.00
CA MET A 154 -6.25 -0.55 -3.63
C MET A 154 -5.21 0.51 -3.26
N VAL A 155 -5.11 1.61 -4.02
CA VAL A 155 -4.24 2.75 -3.68
C VAL A 155 -4.64 3.34 -2.33
N TYR A 156 -5.94 3.60 -2.12
CA TYR A 156 -6.45 4.06 -0.83
C TYR A 156 -6.11 3.07 0.29
N GLY A 157 -6.33 1.77 0.09
CA GLY A 157 -6.02 0.72 1.05
C GLY A 157 -4.54 0.66 1.44
N ALA A 158 -3.64 0.85 0.46
CA ALA A 158 -2.20 0.90 0.70
C ALA A 158 -1.80 2.12 1.56
N VAL A 159 -2.35 3.29 1.26
CA VAL A 159 -2.13 4.51 2.04
C VAL A 159 -2.73 4.35 3.45
N HIS A 160 -3.98 3.87 3.55
CA HIS A 160 -4.64 3.58 4.81
C HIS A 160 -3.81 2.64 5.68
N TYR A 161 -3.34 1.52 5.11
CA TYR A 161 -2.45 0.58 5.80
C TYR A 161 -1.20 1.26 6.33
N ARG A 162 -0.54 2.08 5.51
CA ARG A 162 0.69 2.77 5.87
C ARG A 162 0.52 3.69 7.10
N PHE A 163 -0.59 4.40 7.21
CA PHE A 163 -0.82 5.32 8.32
C PHE A 163 -1.40 4.62 9.55
N VAL A 164 -2.38 3.74 9.37
CA VAL A 164 -3.02 3.01 10.47
C VAL A 164 -2.02 2.08 11.16
N SER A 165 -1.17 1.36 10.40
CA SER A 165 -0.15 0.49 10.97
C SER A 165 0.85 1.27 11.84
N LYS A 166 1.28 2.46 11.39
CA LYS A 166 2.16 3.33 12.19
C LYS A 166 1.50 3.80 13.48
N ARG A 167 0.21 4.18 13.43
CA ARG A 167 -0.55 4.55 14.63
C ARG A 167 -0.67 3.40 15.61
N ILE A 168 -1.04 2.21 15.12
CA ILE A 168 -1.16 1.00 15.96
C ILE A 168 0.19 0.70 16.61
N MET A 169 1.28 0.70 15.85
CA MET A 169 2.63 0.45 16.38
C MET A 169 3.07 1.55 17.37
N ALA A 170 2.77 2.81 17.11
CA ALA A 170 3.11 3.91 18.02
C ALA A 170 2.47 3.75 19.40
N ASN A 171 1.21 3.31 19.45
CA ASN A 171 0.49 3.08 20.70
C ASN A 171 0.98 1.87 21.51
N HIS A 172 1.88 1.07 20.95
CA HIS A 172 2.51 -0.06 21.62
C HIS A 172 4.02 0.17 21.84
N LYS A 173 4.48 1.42 21.75
CA LYS A 173 5.87 1.79 22.06
C LYS A 173 5.97 2.24 23.50
N THR A 174 7.03 1.79 24.16
CA THR A 174 7.38 2.21 25.53
C THR A 174 8.80 2.74 25.57
N ALA A 175 9.06 3.71 26.45
CA ALA A 175 10.40 4.22 26.77
C ALA A 175 10.56 4.19 28.29
N ASN A 176 11.46 3.36 28.82
CA ASN A 176 11.66 3.19 30.27
C ASN A 176 10.33 2.97 31.05
N GLY A 177 9.43 2.14 30.53
CA GLY A 177 8.14 1.85 31.14
C GLY A 177 7.04 2.91 30.88
N ILE A 178 7.36 4.05 30.27
CA ILE A 178 6.38 5.08 29.90
C ILE A 178 5.80 4.71 28.54
N ALA A 179 4.46 4.54 28.47
CA ALA A 179 3.76 4.26 27.22
C ALA A 179 3.65 5.52 26.36
N ILE A 180 3.98 5.36 25.07
CA ILE A 180 3.80 6.42 24.07
C ILE A 180 2.44 6.25 23.43
N THR A 181 1.58 7.28 23.48
CA THR A 181 0.26 7.27 22.84
C THR A 181 0.20 8.21 21.66
N SER A 182 -0.40 7.77 20.57
CA SER A 182 -0.64 8.57 19.37
C SER A 182 -2.15 8.71 19.13
N ARG A 183 -2.65 9.95 19.12
CA ARG A 183 -4.05 10.28 18.80
C ARG A 183 -4.27 10.64 17.34
N LEU A 184 -3.33 10.34 16.46
CA LEU A 184 -3.46 10.63 15.04
C LEU A 184 -4.70 9.94 14.45
N SER A 185 -5.55 10.70 13.78
CA SER A 185 -6.66 10.16 12.99
C SER A 185 -6.13 9.68 11.64
N ALA A 186 -5.60 8.45 11.63
CA ALA A 186 -4.98 7.86 10.44
C ALA A 186 -5.87 7.88 9.17
N PRO A 187 -7.20 7.61 9.23
CA PRO A 187 -8.03 7.71 8.04
C PRO A 187 -8.14 9.14 7.49
N ARG A 188 -8.18 10.16 8.36
CA ARG A 188 -8.21 11.57 7.93
C ARG A 188 -6.90 11.96 7.22
N ILE A 189 -5.76 11.54 7.74
CA ILE A 189 -4.45 11.79 7.11
C ILE A 189 -4.35 11.04 5.77
N ALA A 190 -4.82 9.79 5.72
CA ALA A 190 -4.84 9.00 4.48
C ALA A 190 -5.70 9.70 3.40
N PHE A 191 -6.88 10.18 3.77
CA PHE A 191 -7.76 10.92 2.87
C PHE A 191 -7.10 12.21 2.35
N ILE A 192 -6.53 13.03 3.24
CA ILE A 192 -5.85 14.27 2.85
C ILE A 192 -4.66 13.96 1.92
N TYR A 193 -3.91 12.90 2.18
CA TYR A 193 -2.78 12.51 1.35
C TYR A 193 -3.23 12.10 -0.06
N VAL A 194 -4.25 11.25 -0.19
CA VAL A 194 -4.77 10.80 -1.49
C VAL A 194 -5.39 11.96 -2.26
N PHE A 195 -6.27 12.72 -1.60
CA PHE A 195 -6.97 13.83 -2.24
C PHE A 195 -6.03 15.00 -2.58
N GLY A 196 -5.12 15.33 -1.69
CA GLY A 196 -4.10 16.35 -1.92
C GLY A 196 -3.14 15.99 -3.07
N SER A 197 -2.74 14.71 -3.16
CA SER A 197 -1.94 14.23 -4.28
C SER A 197 -2.71 14.32 -5.60
N PHE A 198 -3.99 13.93 -5.59
CA PHE A 198 -4.85 14.03 -6.79
C PHE A 198 -4.96 15.48 -7.28
N ILE A 199 -5.24 16.44 -6.39
CA ILE A 199 -5.29 17.87 -6.74
C ILE A 199 -3.94 18.35 -7.29
N ALA A 200 -2.84 18.01 -6.62
CA ALA A 200 -1.50 18.42 -7.06
C ALA A 200 -1.16 17.91 -8.48
N TYR A 201 -1.47 16.64 -8.76
CA TYR A 201 -1.27 16.08 -10.10
C TYR A 201 -2.20 16.70 -11.15
N SER A 202 -3.46 16.97 -10.80
CA SER A 202 -4.42 17.63 -11.71
C SER A 202 -3.95 19.04 -12.09
N VAL A 203 -3.45 19.81 -11.13
CA VAL A 203 -2.90 21.16 -11.37
C VAL A 203 -1.64 21.08 -12.24
N LEU A 204 -0.76 20.10 -12.00
CA LEU A 204 0.44 19.89 -12.79
C LEU A 204 0.10 19.54 -14.24
N VAL A 205 -0.84 18.61 -14.46
CA VAL A 205 -1.30 18.22 -15.79
C VAL A 205 -1.93 19.41 -16.54
N LEU A 206 -2.79 20.17 -15.84
CA LEU A 206 -3.39 21.37 -16.43
C LEU A 206 -2.32 22.41 -16.81
N GLY A 207 -1.31 22.63 -15.97
CA GLY A 207 -0.18 23.51 -16.24
C GLY A 207 0.63 23.07 -17.47
N VAL A 208 0.87 21.76 -17.62
CA VAL A 208 1.56 21.23 -18.81
C VAL A 208 0.72 21.42 -20.07
N ILE A 209 -0.59 21.17 -20.00
CA ILE A 209 -1.49 21.37 -21.15
C ILE A 209 -1.48 22.84 -21.58
N LEU A 210 -1.58 23.79 -20.65
CA LEU A 210 -1.55 25.23 -20.94
C LEU A 210 -0.19 25.72 -21.48
N LEU A 211 0.87 25.00 -21.25
CA LEU A 211 2.22 25.35 -21.71
C LEU A 211 2.49 24.82 -23.13
N VAL A 212 1.72 23.81 -23.56
CA VAL A 212 1.84 23.14 -24.87
C VAL A 212 0.85 23.74 -25.89
N LEU A 213 -0.25 24.36 -25.42
CA LEU A 213 -1.21 25.13 -26.21
C LEU A 213 -0.74 26.57 -26.45
#